data_440629572b0833501b09bfac24cde785
#
_entry.id   440629572b0833501b09bfac24cde785
#
_cell.length_a   1.000
_cell.length_b   1.000
_cell.length_c   1.000
_cell.angle_alpha   90.00
_cell.angle_beta   90.00
_cell.angle_gamma   90.00
#
_symmetry.space_group_name_H-M   'P 1'
#
loop_
_entity.id
_entity.type
_entity.pdbx_description
1 polymer ?
#
loop_
_entity_poly.entity_id
_entity_poly.type
_entity_poly.pdbx_seq_one_letter_code
_entity_poly.pdbx_strand_id
1 'polypeptide(L)'
;MSTNISKQKRDDLLRKIKEIRTFISSAPQDENTGNLLSYLSDLEKDVNGKKYGLVFEEHREEIDDVLDTHTPVMTEEKDLFIDNGGAMNFLIEGDNLASLQLLKKTHKGKIDLIYIDPPYNTGNKDFVYDDAFIDNNDTFSHSKWLSFMHQRLRIARMLLSDNGAIFISIDDNEEAALKLLCDSVFGENCFVANISWQRTYSIRNDSKGIPLEVEHILVYSKKEFWQPNKLPRTEKMDASYSNPDGDRCAWMSGSPIASDAKTHQGMVYAIQHPLTGKLLYPNNTAHWRYSQEQMLEYMNGWCEYKLEDLHDDEKRAEICGVAASDVRKDVKAIVLAKSFEESYSKAKAVYDSGPWPRFYFTSGGKGGIRRKVYADSVGGRISTNYWMYDEVGHTDEAKKELKAIFEGVIPFNTPKPVRLLERIIQIGSNNDSVILDFFAGSGSTGHAVMNYNAKNDDSNRRFILCTNNENNICREVTYERVKRVIDKEGYAASLKYYKVDYIPVSERMYYEYADELLLHIRELVELENGVNFTGNSEIGIVLTEEELDEFISQLENNTKCHKLYLGHDILMDAQQAQILKDKKITINIIPDYYYKELEG
;
A
#
# COMPACT_ATOMS: atom_id res chain seq x y z
N MET A 1 29.24 24.00 -21.79
CA MET A 1 28.55 23.91 -20.51
C MET A 1 27.40 24.88 -20.51
N SER A 2 26.16 24.42 -20.32
CA SER A 2 25.01 25.35 -20.26
C SER A 2 25.11 26.20 -18.98
N THR A 3 25.00 27.49 -19.12
CA THR A 3 25.07 28.44 -18.00
C THR A 3 23.76 28.38 -17.21
N ASN A 4 23.81 27.90 -15.94
CA ASN A 4 22.64 27.87 -15.07
C ASN A 4 22.32 29.28 -14.54
N ILE A 5 21.41 29.98 -15.22
CA ILE A 5 21.01 31.38 -14.92
C ILE A 5 20.40 31.47 -13.51
N SER A 6 19.63 30.48 -13.07
CA SER A 6 19.05 30.46 -11.72
C SER A 6 20.11 30.35 -10.63
N LYS A 7 21.17 29.56 -10.89
CA LYS A 7 22.33 29.48 -9.99
C LYS A 7 23.03 30.81 -9.86
N GLN A 8 23.27 31.50 -11.00
CA GLN A 8 23.91 32.82 -10.98
C GLN A 8 23.12 33.86 -10.19
N LYS A 9 21.79 33.92 -10.40
CA LYS A 9 20.90 34.82 -9.64
C LYS A 9 20.94 34.52 -8.14
N ARG A 10 20.91 33.24 -7.76
CA ARG A 10 20.99 32.81 -6.37
C ARG A 10 22.33 33.22 -5.75
N ASP A 11 23.44 32.91 -6.42
CA ASP A 11 24.78 33.23 -5.94
C ASP A 11 24.97 34.76 -5.78
N ASP A 12 24.36 35.59 -6.66
CA ASP A 12 24.34 37.03 -6.54
C ASP A 12 23.54 37.52 -5.32
N LEU A 13 22.34 36.91 -5.07
CA LEU A 13 21.53 37.23 -3.89
C LEU A 13 22.26 36.85 -2.59
N LEU A 14 22.87 35.68 -2.53
CA LEU A 14 23.64 35.22 -1.36
C LEU A 14 24.85 36.15 -1.09
N ARG A 15 25.50 36.61 -2.15
CA ARG A 15 26.56 37.60 -2.01
C ARG A 15 26.04 38.89 -1.39
N LYS A 16 24.92 39.44 -1.87
CA LYS A 16 24.28 40.65 -1.30
C LYS A 16 23.87 40.45 0.17
N ILE A 17 23.29 39.33 0.53
CA ILE A 17 22.96 38.99 1.92
C ILE A 17 24.20 38.98 2.79
N LYS A 18 25.30 38.40 2.32
CA LYS A 18 26.59 38.39 3.02
C LYS A 18 27.18 39.80 3.19
N GLU A 19 27.11 40.64 2.17
CA GLU A 19 27.53 42.04 2.21
C GLU A 19 26.73 42.83 3.26
N ILE A 20 25.39 42.69 3.28
CA ILE A 20 24.51 43.34 4.25
C ILE A 20 24.82 42.83 5.67
N ARG A 21 25.01 41.52 5.86
CA ARG A 21 25.39 40.93 7.14
C ARG A 21 26.70 41.50 7.68
N THR A 22 27.72 41.65 6.80
CA THR A 22 29.00 42.23 7.15
C THR A 22 28.84 43.69 7.55
N PHE A 23 28.03 44.47 6.82
CA PHE A 23 27.75 45.85 7.16
C PHE A 23 27.06 45.99 8.53
N ILE A 24 26.00 45.20 8.79
CA ILE A 24 25.31 45.22 10.08
C ILE A 24 26.25 44.82 11.23
N SER A 25 27.10 43.79 11.02
CA SER A 25 28.04 43.34 12.06
C SER A 25 29.14 44.37 12.34
N SER A 26 29.45 45.26 11.40
CA SER A 26 30.46 46.32 11.56
C SER A 26 29.88 47.67 12.06
N ALA A 27 28.54 47.80 12.05
CA ALA A 27 27.85 48.99 12.55
C ALA A 27 27.76 48.96 14.09
N PRO A 28 27.53 50.12 14.75
CA PRO A 28 27.23 50.15 16.19
C PRO A 28 26.05 49.23 16.50
N GLN A 29 26.23 48.36 17.49
CA GLN A 29 25.21 47.35 17.88
C GLN A 29 24.11 48.05 18.71
N ASP A 30 22.85 47.76 18.38
CA ASP A 30 21.66 48.22 19.08
C ASP A 30 20.70 47.03 19.37
N GLU A 31 19.57 47.29 20.01
CA GLU A 31 18.57 46.27 20.39
C GLU A 31 17.99 45.54 19.16
N ASN A 32 18.03 46.14 17.96
CA ASN A 32 17.48 45.57 16.73
C ASN A 32 18.49 44.75 15.93
N THR A 33 19.79 44.86 16.24
CA THR A 33 20.86 44.20 15.46
C THR A 33 20.71 42.71 15.44
N GLY A 34 20.32 42.10 16.57
CA GLY A 34 20.04 40.66 16.69
C GLY A 34 18.91 40.21 15.78
N ASN A 35 17.81 40.95 15.75
CA ASN A 35 16.65 40.67 14.90
C ASN A 35 17.01 40.80 13.40
N LEU A 36 17.76 41.83 13.00
CA LEU A 36 18.18 42.01 11.61
C LEU A 36 19.09 40.85 11.13
N LEU A 37 19.99 40.37 11.97
CA LEU A 37 20.82 39.20 11.65
C LEU A 37 20.01 37.90 11.55
N SER A 38 18.97 37.74 12.38
CA SER A 38 18.02 36.64 12.26
C SER A 38 17.24 36.68 10.94
N TYR A 39 16.68 37.84 10.59
CA TYR A 39 15.97 38.00 9.31
C TYR A 39 16.85 37.70 8.10
N LEU A 40 18.13 38.13 8.13
CA LEU A 40 19.08 37.78 7.06
C LEU A 40 19.36 36.27 7.00
N SER A 41 19.36 35.59 8.13
CA SER A 41 19.54 34.14 8.17
C SER A 41 18.32 33.39 7.59
N ASP A 42 17.12 33.89 7.83
CA ASP A 42 15.90 33.33 7.25
C ASP A 42 15.84 33.59 5.73
N LEU A 43 16.17 34.81 5.28
CA LEU A 43 16.32 35.12 3.86
C LEU A 43 17.39 34.27 3.16
N GLU A 44 18.51 33.99 3.84
CA GLU A 44 19.55 33.11 3.31
C GLU A 44 19.06 31.66 3.16
N LYS A 45 18.24 31.14 4.10
CA LYS A 45 17.60 29.83 4.00
C LYS A 45 16.64 29.77 2.80
N ASP A 46 15.81 30.80 2.61
CA ASP A 46 14.86 30.88 1.49
C ASP A 46 15.58 30.95 0.14
N VAL A 47 16.64 31.72 0.04
CA VAL A 47 17.45 31.81 -1.19
C VAL A 47 18.20 30.51 -1.48
N ASN A 48 18.68 29.81 -0.45
CA ASN A 48 19.35 28.50 -0.57
C ASN A 48 18.38 27.34 -0.76
N GLY A 49 17.10 27.54 -0.50
CA GLY A 49 16.08 26.51 -0.69
C GLY A 49 16.14 25.91 -2.09
N LYS A 50 16.02 24.60 -2.20
CA LYS A 50 16.00 23.89 -3.48
C LYS A 50 14.82 24.39 -4.32
N LYS A 51 15.07 25.12 -5.40
CA LYS A 51 14.07 25.62 -6.35
C LYS A 51 13.82 24.63 -7.50
N TYR A 52 13.88 23.34 -7.25
CA TYR A 52 13.51 22.30 -8.19
C TYR A 52 12.34 21.50 -7.59
N GLY A 53 11.25 21.45 -8.31
CA GLY A 53 10.03 20.82 -7.87
C GLY A 53 8.86 21.80 -7.77
N LEU A 54 7.81 21.38 -7.13
CA LEU A 54 6.59 22.16 -6.90
C LEU A 54 6.88 23.29 -5.89
N VAL A 55 6.54 24.52 -6.28
CA VAL A 55 6.55 25.70 -5.40
C VAL A 55 5.16 26.32 -5.45
N PHE A 56 4.53 26.48 -4.30
CA PHE A 56 3.21 27.10 -4.15
C PHE A 56 3.19 27.96 -2.88
N GLU A 57 2.24 28.89 -2.81
CA GLU A 57 2.02 29.69 -1.62
C GLU A 57 1.33 28.84 -0.55
N GLU A 58 1.88 28.81 0.66
CA GLU A 58 1.29 28.10 1.79
C GLU A 58 0.13 28.93 2.35
N HIS A 59 -1.03 28.30 2.51
CA HIS A 59 -2.24 28.86 3.09
C HIS A 59 -2.59 28.10 4.36
N ARG A 60 -3.05 28.85 5.38
CA ARG A 60 -3.57 28.26 6.62
C ARG A 60 -5.06 27.96 6.49
N GLU A 61 -5.49 26.88 7.13
CA GLU A 61 -6.88 26.49 7.30
C GLU A 61 -7.38 26.96 8.68
N GLU A 62 -8.69 27.06 8.88
CA GLU A 62 -9.27 27.36 10.20
C GLU A 62 -8.86 26.34 11.28
N ILE A 63 -8.71 25.08 10.87
CA ILE A 63 -8.24 24.01 11.78
C ILE A 63 -6.83 24.26 12.29
N ASP A 64 -5.96 24.93 11.54
CA ASP A 64 -4.61 25.26 12.01
C ASP A 64 -4.66 26.22 13.21
N ASP A 65 -5.60 27.18 13.21
CA ASP A 65 -5.77 28.13 14.31
C ASP A 65 -6.34 27.45 15.56
N VAL A 66 -7.21 26.44 15.35
CA VAL A 66 -7.72 25.60 16.44
C VAL A 66 -6.59 24.76 17.04
N LEU A 67 -5.78 24.09 16.21
CA LEU A 67 -4.67 23.22 16.66
C LEU A 67 -3.51 24.00 17.30
N ASP A 68 -3.35 25.28 16.99
CA ASP A 68 -2.36 26.14 17.67
C ASP A 68 -2.77 26.47 19.12
N THR A 69 -4.06 26.42 19.44
CA THR A 69 -4.62 26.85 20.74
C THR A 69 -5.32 25.74 21.51
N HIS A 70 -5.56 24.59 20.88
CA HIS A 70 -6.24 23.45 21.48
C HIS A 70 -5.54 22.14 21.13
N THR A 71 -5.58 21.20 22.06
CA THR A 71 -5.14 19.82 21.82
C THR A 71 -6.34 18.96 21.40
N PRO A 72 -6.26 18.28 20.24
CA PRO A 72 -7.31 17.35 19.85
C PRO A 72 -7.28 16.10 20.73
N VAL A 73 -8.47 15.65 21.13
CA VAL A 73 -8.69 14.41 21.90
C VAL A 73 -9.82 13.61 21.25
N MET A 74 -9.93 12.33 21.61
CA MET A 74 -11.04 11.48 21.17
C MET A 74 -11.99 11.20 22.33
N THR A 75 -13.28 11.22 22.05
CA THR A 75 -14.35 10.83 22.96
C THR A 75 -15.18 9.72 22.34
N GLU A 76 -15.39 8.62 23.05
CA GLU A 76 -16.21 7.50 22.58
C GLU A 76 -17.69 7.86 22.57
N GLU A 77 -18.37 7.65 21.45
CA GLU A 77 -19.83 7.69 21.32
C GLU A 77 -20.40 6.29 21.58
N LYS A 78 -20.61 5.96 22.85
CA LYS A 78 -20.97 4.60 23.32
C LYS A 78 -22.25 4.05 22.69
N ASP A 79 -23.22 4.91 22.39
CA ASP A 79 -24.49 4.51 21.78
C ASP A 79 -24.35 4.08 20.32
N LEU A 80 -23.21 4.41 19.68
CA LEU A 80 -22.86 4.04 18.31
C LEU A 80 -21.89 2.87 18.24
N PHE A 81 -21.55 2.25 19.35
CA PHE A 81 -20.71 1.07 19.39
C PHE A 81 -21.44 -0.15 18.84
N ILE A 82 -20.79 -0.87 17.92
CA ILE A 82 -21.26 -2.14 17.36
C ILE A 82 -20.31 -3.24 17.83
N ASP A 83 -20.83 -4.18 18.62
CA ASP A 83 -20.11 -5.40 19.00
C ASP A 83 -20.72 -6.60 18.25
N ASN A 84 -19.98 -7.14 17.31
CA ASN A 84 -20.40 -8.29 16.50
C ASN A 84 -19.34 -9.42 16.47
N GLY A 85 -18.48 -9.46 17.49
CA GLY A 85 -17.54 -10.56 17.74
C GLY A 85 -16.39 -10.71 16.73
N GLY A 86 -16.16 -9.72 15.86
CA GLY A 86 -15.08 -9.71 14.88
C GLY A 86 -13.96 -8.73 15.22
N ALA A 87 -13.09 -8.47 14.26
CA ALA A 87 -12.04 -7.49 14.39
C ALA A 87 -12.59 -6.11 14.73
N MET A 88 -11.93 -5.40 15.66
CA MET A 88 -12.31 -4.06 16.06
C MET A 88 -11.85 -3.06 15.02
N ASN A 89 -12.80 -2.34 14.44
CA ASN A 89 -12.61 -1.25 13.49
C ASN A 89 -13.00 0.08 14.13
N PHE A 90 -12.58 1.18 13.51
CA PHE A 90 -12.78 2.51 14.07
C PHE A 90 -13.34 3.49 13.04
N LEU A 91 -14.28 4.32 13.48
CA LEU A 91 -14.78 5.48 12.74
C LEU A 91 -14.54 6.72 13.61
N ILE A 92 -13.83 7.70 13.10
CA ILE A 92 -13.46 8.94 13.78
C ILE A 92 -14.20 10.09 13.10
N GLU A 93 -15.16 10.69 13.82
CA GLU A 93 -15.87 11.90 13.42
C GLU A 93 -15.05 13.13 13.80
N GLY A 94 -14.60 13.89 12.81
CA GLY A 94 -13.88 15.15 13.04
C GLY A 94 -13.11 15.61 11.80
N ASP A 95 -12.44 16.75 11.91
CA ASP A 95 -11.52 17.17 10.87
C ASP A 95 -10.42 16.13 10.68
N ASN A 96 -10.07 15.86 9.42
CA ASN A 96 -9.11 14.81 9.12
C ASN A 96 -7.67 15.18 9.51
N LEU A 97 -7.29 16.46 9.54
CA LEU A 97 -5.97 16.89 10.03
C LEU A 97 -5.84 16.63 11.53
N ALA A 98 -6.88 16.98 12.32
CA ALA A 98 -6.93 16.70 13.75
C ALA A 98 -6.93 15.17 14.03
N SER A 99 -7.73 14.40 13.28
CA SER A 99 -7.74 12.93 13.35
C SER A 99 -6.37 12.34 13.04
N LEU A 100 -5.66 12.85 12.02
CA LEU A 100 -4.31 12.42 11.66
C LEU A 100 -3.27 12.77 12.74
N GLN A 101 -3.42 13.89 13.46
CA GLN A 101 -2.54 14.22 14.59
C GLN A 101 -2.71 13.21 15.74
N LEU A 102 -3.94 12.78 16.02
CA LEU A 102 -4.21 11.72 17.00
C LEU A 102 -3.64 10.37 16.55
N LEU A 103 -3.87 9.99 15.29
CA LEU A 103 -3.30 8.78 14.71
C LEU A 103 -1.77 8.78 14.69
N LYS A 104 -1.14 9.95 14.55
CA LYS A 104 0.33 10.07 14.65
C LYS A 104 0.87 9.63 16.00
N LYS A 105 0.11 9.81 17.09
CA LYS A 105 0.49 9.33 18.42
C LYS A 105 0.44 7.80 18.51
N THR A 106 -0.58 7.17 17.91
CA THR A 106 -0.91 5.75 18.08
C THR A 106 -0.36 4.86 16.96
N HIS A 107 -0.39 5.34 15.71
CA HIS A 107 -0.17 4.52 14.52
C HIS A 107 1.05 4.92 13.68
N LYS A 108 2.01 5.65 14.24
CA LYS A 108 3.25 5.98 13.53
C LYS A 108 3.98 4.70 13.08
N GLY A 109 4.13 4.53 11.75
CA GLY A 109 4.78 3.36 11.15
C GLY A 109 3.97 2.06 11.24
N LYS A 110 2.64 2.09 11.46
CA LYS A 110 1.80 0.90 11.65
C LYS A 110 0.70 0.72 10.60
N ILE A 111 0.44 1.71 9.76
CA ILE A 111 -0.57 1.63 8.71
C ILE A 111 0.02 0.98 7.47
N ASP A 112 -0.56 -0.12 7.01
CA ASP A 112 -0.04 -0.87 5.86
C ASP A 112 -0.59 -0.36 4.55
N LEU A 113 -1.83 0.10 4.53
CA LEU A 113 -2.48 0.63 3.34
C LEU A 113 -3.25 1.90 3.70
N ILE A 114 -3.00 2.95 2.96
CA ILE A 114 -3.84 4.16 2.97
C ILE A 114 -4.54 4.23 1.61
N TYR A 115 -5.86 4.39 1.64
CA TYR A 115 -6.64 4.80 0.48
C TYR A 115 -7.32 6.12 0.80
N ILE A 116 -7.29 7.07 -0.11
CA ILE A 116 -8.02 8.33 0.02
C ILE A 116 -8.64 8.79 -1.29
N ASP A 117 -9.78 9.45 -1.15
CA ASP A 117 -10.55 10.08 -2.23
C ASP A 117 -10.75 11.57 -1.84
N PRO A 118 -9.70 12.42 -1.97
CA PRO A 118 -9.78 13.83 -1.56
C PRO A 118 -10.68 14.63 -2.49
N PRO A 119 -11.08 15.87 -2.12
CA PRO A 119 -11.77 16.78 -3.03
C PRO A 119 -10.94 17.04 -4.30
N TYR A 120 -11.56 17.00 -5.49
CA TYR A 120 -10.86 17.11 -6.77
C TYR A 120 -10.64 18.55 -7.26
N ASN A 121 -11.10 19.54 -6.50
CA ASN A 121 -10.99 20.96 -6.82
C ASN A 121 -11.62 21.31 -8.20
N THR A 122 -12.75 20.68 -8.53
CA THR A 122 -13.43 20.83 -9.84
C THR A 122 -14.15 22.16 -9.99
N GLY A 123 -14.22 22.96 -8.94
CA GLY A 123 -14.99 24.20 -8.90
C GLY A 123 -16.49 24.00 -8.66
N ASN A 124 -16.98 22.79 -8.43
CA ASN A 124 -18.38 22.42 -8.21
C ASN A 124 -18.64 22.12 -6.73
N LYS A 125 -18.50 23.03 -5.78
CA LYS A 125 -18.80 22.78 -4.36
C LYS A 125 -18.34 21.39 -3.85
N ASP A 126 -17.20 20.92 -4.37
CA ASP A 126 -16.64 19.61 -4.05
C ASP A 126 -15.94 19.61 -2.68
N PHE A 127 -15.67 20.83 -2.17
CA PHE A 127 -15.12 21.07 -0.84
C PHE A 127 -16.27 21.12 0.19
N VAL A 128 -16.77 19.97 0.58
CA VAL A 128 -17.67 19.82 1.73
C VAL A 128 -16.91 20.04 3.06
N TYR A 129 -15.59 20.19 2.99
CA TYR A 129 -14.71 20.34 4.16
C TYR A 129 -14.49 21.79 4.63
N ASP A 130 -14.67 22.78 3.75
CA ASP A 130 -14.74 24.20 4.05
C ASP A 130 -15.12 24.96 2.77
N ASP A 131 -16.40 25.27 2.60
CA ASP A 131 -16.93 26.04 1.45
C ASP A 131 -16.34 27.47 1.36
N ALA A 132 -15.72 27.96 2.45
CA ALA A 132 -15.07 29.28 2.49
C ALA A 132 -13.61 29.27 2.06
N PHE A 133 -12.95 28.10 2.07
CA PHE A 133 -11.51 28.01 1.81
C PHE A 133 -11.15 28.14 0.32
N ILE A 134 -11.98 27.61 -0.60
CA ILE A 134 -11.76 27.71 -2.04
C ILE A 134 -13.01 28.18 -2.78
N ASP A 135 -13.01 29.43 -3.27
CA ASP A 135 -14.02 29.95 -4.19
C ASP A 135 -13.61 29.65 -5.64
N ASN A 136 -14.57 29.35 -6.51
CA ASN A 136 -14.37 29.09 -7.95
C ASN A 136 -13.70 30.24 -8.73
N ASN A 137 -13.70 31.45 -8.18
CA ASN A 137 -13.04 32.62 -8.75
C ASN A 137 -11.69 32.92 -8.06
N ASP A 138 -11.24 32.07 -7.13
CA ASP A 138 -9.99 32.29 -6.42
C ASP A 138 -8.79 31.91 -7.28
N THR A 139 -7.94 32.90 -7.57
CA THR A 139 -6.70 32.72 -8.33
C THR A 139 -5.69 31.81 -7.60
N PHE A 140 -5.89 31.55 -6.30
CA PHE A 140 -5.06 30.71 -5.45
C PHE A 140 -5.66 29.33 -5.14
N SER A 141 -6.73 28.92 -5.83
CA SER A 141 -7.43 27.67 -5.57
C SER A 141 -6.48 26.45 -5.56
N HIS A 142 -5.56 26.36 -6.52
CA HIS A 142 -4.56 25.29 -6.56
C HIS A 142 -3.56 25.35 -5.38
N SER A 143 -3.09 26.53 -5.00
CA SER A 143 -2.15 26.69 -3.87
C SER A 143 -2.81 26.35 -2.53
N LYS A 144 -4.07 26.74 -2.35
CA LYS A 144 -4.87 26.37 -1.18
C LYS A 144 -5.07 24.87 -1.10
N TRP A 145 -5.48 24.24 -2.21
CA TRP A 145 -5.64 22.80 -2.30
C TRP A 145 -4.33 22.04 -2.02
N LEU A 146 -3.21 22.54 -2.55
CA LEU A 146 -1.89 21.96 -2.29
C LEU A 146 -1.50 22.08 -0.82
N SER A 147 -1.77 23.23 -0.18
CA SER A 147 -1.52 23.43 1.27
C SER A 147 -2.32 22.45 2.11
N PHE A 148 -3.62 22.32 1.82
CA PHE A 148 -4.52 21.37 2.43
C PHE A 148 -4.02 19.92 2.33
N MET A 149 -3.64 19.47 1.13
CA MET A 149 -3.13 18.12 0.90
C MET A 149 -1.73 17.91 1.48
N HIS A 150 -0.86 18.91 1.44
CA HIS A 150 0.53 18.79 1.92
C HIS A 150 0.61 18.42 3.39
N GLN A 151 -0.14 19.10 4.25
CA GLN A 151 -0.15 18.81 5.68
C GLN A 151 -0.57 17.37 5.95
N ARG A 152 -1.65 16.93 5.33
CA ARG A 152 -2.24 15.59 5.49
C ARG A 152 -1.33 14.49 4.96
N LEU A 153 -0.76 14.66 3.78
CA LEU A 153 0.15 13.68 3.17
C LEU A 153 1.45 13.53 3.94
N ARG A 154 1.98 14.60 4.56
CA ARG A 154 3.16 14.52 5.43
C ARG A 154 2.90 13.61 6.64
N ILE A 155 1.74 13.73 7.27
CA ILE A 155 1.38 12.86 8.39
C ILE A 155 1.10 11.44 7.88
N ALA A 156 0.36 11.28 6.79
CA ALA A 156 0.08 9.99 6.16
C ALA A 156 1.38 9.19 5.89
N ARG A 157 2.43 9.87 5.37
CA ARG A 157 3.74 9.23 5.20
C ARG A 157 4.35 8.74 6.52
N MET A 158 4.17 9.48 7.62
CA MET A 158 4.66 9.04 8.93
C MET A 158 3.90 7.84 9.48
N LEU A 159 2.61 7.73 9.18
CA LEU A 159 1.75 6.63 9.60
C LEU A 159 2.07 5.33 8.87
N LEU A 160 2.48 5.39 7.59
CA LEU A 160 2.78 4.21 6.79
C LEU A 160 3.88 3.35 7.43
N SER A 161 3.62 2.04 7.49
CA SER A 161 4.60 1.01 7.82
C SER A 161 5.70 0.96 6.75
N ASP A 162 6.81 0.30 7.05
CA ASP A 162 7.95 0.20 6.13
C ASP A 162 7.58 -0.42 4.77
N ASN A 163 6.61 -1.31 4.74
CA ASN A 163 6.09 -1.94 3.53
C ASN A 163 4.72 -1.37 3.10
N GLY A 164 4.32 -0.26 3.70
CA GLY A 164 3.03 0.37 3.44
C GLY A 164 3.01 1.17 2.14
N ALA A 165 1.80 1.33 1.59
CA ALA A 165 1.55 2.11 0.39
C ALA A 165 0.29 2.99 0.54
N ILE A 166 0.25 4.09 -0.20
CA ILE A 166 -0.89 4.98 -0.31
C ILE A 166 -1.42 5.00 -1.74
N PHE A 167 -2.73 4.91 -1.88
CA PHE A 167 -3.47 5.03 -3.13
C PHE A 167 -4.36 6.25 -3.04
N ILE A 168 -4.23 7.18 -3.98
CA ILE A 168 -4.90 8.48 -3.96
C ILE A 168 -5.70 8.63 -5.25
N SER A 169 -7.03 8.60 -5.14
CA SER A 169 -7.91 8.91 -6.27
C SER A 169 -7.89 10.40 -6.60
N ILE A 170 -7.86 10.74 -7.88
CA ILE A 170 -7.86 12.12 -8.36
C ILE A 170 -8.33 12.16 -9.83
N ASP A 171 -8.83 13.31 -10.27
CA ASP A 171 -9.11 13.57 -11.68
C ASP A 171 -8.05 14.48 -12.34
N ASP A 172 -8.25 14.79 -13.61
CA ASP A 172 -7.32 15.60 -14.40
C ASP A 172 -7.12 17.04 -13.87
N ASN A 173 -7.99 17.54 -12.97
CA ASN A 173 -7.87 18.91 -12.47
C ASN A 173 -6.61 19.11 -11.61
N GLU A 174 -6.31 18.15 -10.72
CA GLU A 174 -5.19 18.25 -9.78
C GLU A 174 -4.18 17.09 -9.87
N GLU A 175 -4.33 16.14 -10.82
CA GLU A 175 -3.43 14.99 -10.96
C GLU A 175 -1.96 15.40 -11.06
N ALA A 176 -1.65 16.33 -11.95
CA ALA A 176 -0.27 16.78 -12.17
C ALA A 176 0.31 17.49 -10.95
N ALA A 177 -0.49 18.35 -10.29
CA ALA A 177 -0.09 19.06 -9.07
C ALA A 177 0.11 18.09 -7.89
N LEU A 178 -0.82 17.16 -7.72
CA LEU A 178 -0.74 16.09 -6.71
C LEU A 178 0.48 15.19 -6.92
N LYS A 179 0.78 14.83 -8.16
CA LYS A 179 1.97 14.02 -8.49
C LYS A 179 3.25 14.70 -8.02
N LEU A 180 3.42 16.00 -8.33
CA LEU A 180 4.58 16.77 -7.88
C LEU A 180 4.63 16.94 -6.36
N LEU A 181 3.48 17.14 -5.72
CA LEU A 181 3.38 17.20 -4.26
C LEU A 181 3.80 15.88 -3.63
N CYS A 182 3.28 14.76 -4.12
CA CYS A 182 3.64 13.43 -3.63
C CYS A 182 5.13 13.12 -3.85
N ASP A 183 5.72 13.52 -4.98
CA ASP A 183 7.16 13.40 -5.20
C ASP A 183 7.99 14.14 -4.13
N SER A 184 7.53 15.33 -3.72
CA SER A 184 8.18 16.10 -2.65
C SER A 184 8.01 15.47 -1.26
N VAL A 185 6.84 14.89 -0.98
CA VAL A 185 6.50 14.29 0.32
C VAL A 185 7.07 12.89 0.46
N PHE A 186 6.85 12.00 -0.50
CA PHE A 186 7.24 10.57 -0.43
C PHE A 186 8.62 10.32 -1.04
N GLY A 187 9.04 11.12 -2.01
CA GLY A 187 10.23 10.95 -2.84
C GLY A 187 9.88 10.36 -4.21
N GLU A 188 10.53 10.85 -5.27
CA GLU A 188 10.31 10.39 -6.65
C GLU A 188 10.53 8.87 -6.82
N ASN A 189 11.52 8.31 -6.11
CA ASN A 189 11.82 6.88 -6.16
C ASN A 189 10.76 5.99 -5.47
N CYS A 190 9.87 6.58 -4.68
CA CYS A 190 8.76 5.89 -4.03
C CYS A 190 7.47 5.92 -4.87
N PHE A 191 7.49 6.56 -6.03
CA PHE A 191 6.40 6.48 -7.00
C PHE A 191 6.29 5.07 -7.56
N VAL A 192 5.10 4.47 -7.44
CA VAL A 192 4.84 3.11 -7.91
C VAL A 192 4.13 3.12 -9.26
N ALA A 193 3.01 3.83 -9.35
CA ALA A 193 2.20 3.88 -10.59
C ALA A 193 1.21 5.06 -10.57
N ASN A 194 0.81 5.47 -11.76
CA ASN A 194 -0.44 6.17 -12.01
C ASN A 194 -1.39 5.17 -12.68
N ILE A 195 -2.46 4.79 -12.00
CA ILE A 195 -3.45 3.85 -12.48
C ILE A 195 -4.59 4.63 -13.13
N SER A 196 -4.91 4.29 -14.38
CA SER A 196 -6.09 4.81 -15.08
C SER A 196 -7.27 3.88 -14.81
N TRP A 197 -8.23 4.34 -14.03
CA TRP A 197 -9.48 3.63 -13.77
C TRP A 197 -10.58 4.09 -14.71
N GLN A 198 -11.12 3.19 -15.48
CA GLN A 198 -12.27 3.45 -16.34
C GLN A 198 -13.54 3.54 -15.49
N ARG A 199 -13.96 4.78 -15.18
CA ARG A 199 -15.08 5.06 -14.28
C ARG A 199 -16.46 5.00 -14.94
N THR A 200 -16.51 4.97 -16.28
CA THR A 200 -17.77 4.95 -17.04
C THR A 200 -17.76 3.82 -18.07
N TYR A 201 -18.92 3.24 -18.33
CA TYR A 201 -19.09 2.18 -19.32
C TYR A 201 -19.60 2.69 -20.68
N SER A 202 -20.05 3.95 -20.76
CA SER A 202 -20.60 4.54 -21.99
C SER A 202 -20.10 5.97 -22.18
N ILE A 203 -19.81 6.29 -23.45
CA ILE A 203 -19.40 7.62 -23.87
C ILE A 203 -20.61 8.54 -23.84
N ARG A 204 -20.48 9.74 -23.28
CA ARG A 204 -21.48 10.79 -23.34
C ARG A 204 -21.43 11.47 -24.71
N ASN A 205 -22.49 11.32 -25.50
CA ASN A 205 -22.58 11.91 -26.83
C ASN A 205 -22.75 13.43 -26.84
N ASP A 206 -23.03 14.04 -25.67
CA ASP A 206 -23.18 15.48 -25.44
C ASP A 206 -21.91 16.19 -25.00
N SER A 207 -20.80 15.47 -24.96
CA SER A 207 -19.51 16.03 -24.55
C SER A 207 -18.98 17.05 -25.55
N LYS A 208 -18.56 18.21 -25.05
CA LYS A 208 -17.83 19.20 -25.86
C LYS A 208 -16.33 18.86 -25.81
N GLY A 209 -15.81 18.24 -26.86
CA GLY A 209 -14.41 17.81 -26.93
C GLY A 209 -14.22 16.32 -26.74
N ILE A 210 -13.11 15.91 -26.10
CA ILE A 210 -12.80 14.51 -25.81
C ILE A 210 -13.46 14.13 -24.48
N PRO A 211 -14.35 13.11 -24.45
CA PRO A 211 -14.98 12.66 -23.20
C PRO A 211 -13.94 12.10 -22.22
N LEU A 212 -14.07 12.44 -20.94
CA LEU A 212 -13.24 11.89 -19.88
C LEU A 212 -13.88 10.61 -19.35
N GLU A 213 -13.28 9.47 -19.67
CA GLU A 213 -13.76 8.14 -19.26
C GLU A 213 -13.01 7.57 -18.08
N VAL A 214 -11.84 8.14 -17.75
CA VAL A 214 -10.96 7.65 -16.71
C VAL A 214 -10.82 8.66 -15.58
N GLU A 215 -10.54 8.14 -14.40
CA GLU A 215 -9.95 8.83 -13.26
C GLU A 215 -8.59 8.21 -12.96
N HIS A 216 -7.76 8.92 -12.20
CA HIS A 216 -6.42 8.51 -11.84
C HIS A 216 -6.37 8.01 -10.41
N ILE A 217 -5.51 7.02 -10.15
CA ILE A 217 -5.16 6.61 -8.80
C ILE A 217 -3.62 6.65 -8.72
N LEU A 218 -3.10 7.66 -8.03
CA LEU A 218 -1.66 7.76 -7.78
C LEU A 218 -1.27 6.82 -6.66
N VAL A 219 -0.22 6.04 -6.89
CA VAL A 219 0.29 5.05 -5.93
C VAL A 219 1.71 5.41 -5.53
N TYR A 220 1.92 5.59 -4.22
CA TYR A 220 3.21 5.78 -3.61
C TYR A 220 3.45 4.78 -2.49
N SER A 221 4.69 4.41 -2.28
CA SER A 221 5.11 3.55 -1.19
C SER A 221 5.93 4.30 -0.14
N LYS A 222 6.05 3.73 1.05
CA LYS A 222 6.92 4.26 2.12
C LYS A 222 8.38 4.17 1.76
N LYS A 223 8.80 3.05 1.13
CA LYS A 223 10.17 2.74 0.72
C LYS A 223 10.24 2.40 -0.76
N GLU A 224 11.39 2.61 -1.36
CA GLU A 224 11.68 2.20 -2.73
C GLU A 224 11.49 0.68 -2.93
N PHE A 225 11.21 0.28 -4.17
CA PHE A 225 11.06 -1.12 -4.58
C PHE A 225 9.91 -1.89 -3.93
N TRP A 226 8.88 -1.19 -3.44
CA TRP A 226 7.66 -1.83 -2.99
C TRP A 226 7.02 -2.66 -4.11
N GLN A 227 6.50 -3.84 -3.75
CA GLN A 227 5.89 -4.76 -4.71
C GLN A 227 4.43 -5.03 -4.32
N PRO A 228 3.48 -4.81 -5.23
CA PRO A 228 2.09 -5.17 -5.00
C PRO A 228 1.93 -6.69 -4.91
N ASN A 229 0.94 -7.13 -4.12
CA ASN A 229 0.54 -8.52 -4.13
C ASN A 229 0.00 -8.92 -5.49
N LYS A 230 0.17 -10.19 -5.84
CA LYS A 230 -0.34 -10.73 -7.09
C LYS A 230 -1.86 -10.96 -7.01
N LEU A 231 -2.53 -10.68 -8.11
CA LEU A 231 -3.94 -11.01 -8.29
C LEU A 231 -4.11 -12.50 -8.57
N PRO A 232 -5.27 -13.09 -8.28
CA PRO A 232 -5.60 -14.44 -8.70
C PRO A 232 -5.49 -14.60 -10.21
N ARG A 233 -5.25 -15.80 -10.65
CA ARG A 233 -5.28 -16.16 -12.06
C ARG A 233 -6.73 -16.14 -12.57
N THR A 234 -6.91 -15.81 -13.82
CA THR A 234 -8.24 -15.86 -14.47
C THR A 234 -8.49 -17.26 -15.04
N GLU A 235 -9.74 -17.67 -15.13
CA GLU A 235 -10.15 -18.93 -15.79
C GLU A 235 -9.58 -19.04 -17.23
N LYS A 236 -9.53 -17.92 -17.96
CA LYS A 236 -8.93 -17.87 -19.30
C LYS A 236 -7.43 -18.19 -19.29
N MET A 237 -6.69 -17.78 -18.25
CA MET A 237 -5.27 -18.14 -18.08
C MET A 237 -5.14 -19.63 -17.74
N ASP A 238 -6.05 -20.16 -16.95
CA ASP A 238 -6.02 -21.57 -16.52
C ASP A 238 -6.51 -22.53 -17.60
N ALA A 239 -7.39 -22.07 -18.49
CA ALA A 239 -7.86 -22.83 -19.65
C ALA A 239 -6.73 -23.26 -20.62
N SER A 240 -5.56 -22.59 -20.58
CA SER A 240 -4.39 -22.97 -21.38
C SER A 240 -3.57 -24.12 -20.79
N TYR A 241 -3.93 -24.57 -19.58
CA TYR A 241 -3.27 -25.70 -18.90
C TYR A 241 -4.09 -26.97 -19.12
N SER A 242 -3.38 -28.05 -19.45
CA SER A 242 -3.98 -29.38 -19.63
C SER A 242 -3.04 -30.44 -19.06
N ASN A 243 -3.53 -31.67 -18.92
CA ASN A 243 -2.72 -32.81 -18.45
C ASN A 243 -2.85 -33.98 -19.43
N PRO A 244 -2.26 -33.87 -20.63
CA PRO A 244 -2.42 -34.88 -21.68
C PRO A 244 -1.65 -36.18 -21.41
N ASP A 245 -0.71 -36.19 -20.48
CA ASP A 245 0.20 -37.30 -20.22
C ASP A 245 0.08 -37.86 -18.77
N GLY A 246 -0.93 -37.42 -18.01
CA GLY A 246 -1.18 -37.90 -16.66
C GLY A 246 -0.14 -37.49 -15.62
N ASP A 247 0.52 -36.33 -15.81
CA ASP A 247 1.50 -35.81 -14.86
C ASP A 247 0.86 -35.34 -13.54
N ARG A 248 1.66 -35.04 -12.55
CA ARG A 248 1.26 -34.61 -11.18
C ARG A 248 0.26 -33.46 -11.13
N CYS A 249 0.29 -32.56 -12.10
CA CYS A 249 -0.69 -31.50 -12.27
C CYS A 249 -0.74 -31.01 -13.74
N ALA A 250 -1.74 -30.21 -14.06
CA ALA A 250 -1.86 -29.61 -15.39
C ALA A 250 -0.67 -28.68 -15.71
N TRP A 251 -0.29 -28.63 -16.98
CA TRP A 251 0.81 -27.84 -17.47
C TRP A 251 0.50 -27.23 -18.84
N MET A 252 1.25 -26.17 -19.20
CA MET A 252 1.23 -25.56 -20.53
C MET A 252 2.60 -25.67 -21.20
N SER A 253 2.60 -25.58 -22.56
CA SER A 253 3.80 -25.63 -23.38
C SER A 253 4.60 -24.34 -23.28
N GLY A 254 5.79 -24.38 -22.71
CA GLY A 254 6.72 -23.26 -22.60
C GLY A 254 7.90 -23.36 -23.58
N SER A 255 8.51 -22.21 -23.93
CA SER A 255 9.72 -22.17 -24.76
C SER A 255 10.95 -22.61 -23.94
N PRO A 256 11.78 -23.54 -24.45
CA PRO A 256 13.04 -23.94 -23.81
C PRO A 256 14.20 -23.02 -24.19
N ILE A 257 14.03 -22.09 -25.13
CA ILE A 257 15.07 -21.21 -25.67
C ILE A 257 14.87 -19.75 -25.23
N ALA A 258 15.96 -18.98 -25.25
CA ALA A 258 16.00 -17.53 -25.05
C ALA A 258 16.86 -16.88 -26.15
N SER A 259 16.71 -15.58 -26.37
CA SER A 259 17.54 -14.79 -27.29
C SER A 259 18.93 -14.53 -26.70
N ASP A 260 19.84 -14.02 -27.55
CA ASP A 260 21.22 -13.65 -27.21
C ASP A 260 22.20 -14.82 -27.09
N ALA A 261 22.22 -15.65 -28.13
CA ALA A 261 23.19 -16.75 -28.28
C ALA A 261 24.64 -16.28 -28.25
N LYS A 262 24.92 -15.03 -28.70
CA LYS A 262 26.28 -14.49 -28.80
C LYS A 262 26.96 -14.37 -27.44
N THR A 263 26.25 -13.95 -26.40
CA THR A 263 26.76 -13.84 -25.02
C THR A 263 26.66 -15.17 -24.26
N HIS A 264 25.77 -16.07 -24.68
CA HIS A 264 25.48 -17.35 -24.02
C HIS A 264 25.91 -18.58 -24.83
N GLN A 265 27.08 -18.51 -25.48
CA GLN A 265 27.58 -19.56 -26.39
C GLN A 265 27.67 -20.95 -25.73
N GLY A 266 27.93 -21.03 -24.42
CA GLY A 266 27.95 -22.29 -23.68
C GLY A 266 26.60 -23.00 -23.59
N MET A 267 25.51 -22.28 -23.91
CA MET A 267 24.15 -22.82 -23.95
C MET A 267 23.63 -23.05 -25.38
N VAL A 268 24.55 -23.04 -26.39
CA VAL A 268 24.26 -23.39 -27.78
C VAL A 268 24.90 -24.75 -28.07
N TYR A 269 24.14 -25.81 -27.89
CA TYR A 269 24.56 -27.18 -28.07
C TYR A 269 23.48 -28.03 -28.76
N ALA A 270 23.89 -29.11 -29.39
CA ALA A 270 22.97 -30.07 -29.98
C ALA A 270 22.34 -30.99 -28.93
N ILE A 271 21.10 -31.40 -29.17
CA ILE A 271 20.42 -32.48 -28.43
C ILE A 271 19.93 -33.49 -29.45
N GLN A 272 20.37 -34.74 -29.33
CA GLN A 272 19.92 -35.82 -30.23
C GLN A 272 18.50 -36.26 -29.83
N HIS A 273 17.61 -36.24 -30.81
CA HIS A 273 16.23 -36.62 -30.62
C HIS A 273 16.06 -38.14 -30.50
N PRO A 274 15.49 -38.69 -29.40
CA PRO A 274 15.49 -40.13 -29.16
C PRO A 274 14.52 -40.91 -30.06
N LEU A 275 13.50 -40.24 -30.61
CA LEU A 275 12.48 -40.89 -31.48
C LEU A 275 12.73 -40.66 -32.97
N THR A 276 13.65 -39.77 -33.36
CA THR A 276 13.92 -39.47 -34.79
C THR A 276 15.40 -39.56 -35.15
N GLY A 277 16.30 -39.62 -34.19
CA GLY A 277 17.75 -39.59 -34.36
C GLY A 277 18.34 -38.24 -34.75
N LYS A 278 17.52 -37.23 -35.06
CA LYS A 278 17.98 -35.92 -35.54
C LYS A 278 18.63 -35.10 -34.43
N LEU A 279 19.62 -34.30 -34.77
CA LEU A 279 20.20 -33.29 -33.89
C LEU A 279 19.34 -32.03 -33.89
N LEU A 280 18.92 -31.60 -32.70
CA LEU A 280 18.14 -30.40 -32.47
C LEU A 280 19.03 -29.31 -31.88
N TYR A 281 19.01 -28.14 -32.46
CA TYR A 281 19.69 -26.94 -31.99
C TYR A 281 18.68 -25.87 -31.62
N PRO A 282 19.05 -24.88 -30.80
CA PRO A 282 18.25 -23.68 -30.67
C PRO A 282 18.18 -22.93 -32.01
N ASN A 283 17.18 -22.09 -32.18
CA ASN A 283 17.02 -21.24 -33.37
C ASN A 283 18.22 -20.28 -33.52
N ASN A 284 18.45 -19.77 -34.72
CA ASN A 284 19.47 -18.74 -34.97
C ASN A 284 19.30 -17.56 -34.00
N THR A 285 20.38 -17.06 -33.44
CA THR A 285 20.48 -16.03 -32.40
C THR A 285 19.89 -16.40 -31.04
N ALA A 286 19.44 -17.66 -30.85
CA ALA A 286 18.89 -18.16 -29.59
C ALA A 286 19.81 -19.21 -28.94
N HIS A 287 19.61 -19.38 -27.62
CA HIS A 287 20.31 -20.41 -26.83
C HIS A 287 19.30 -21.19 -25.98
N TRP A 288 19.65 -22.37 -25.50
CA TRP A 288 18.89 -23.08 -24.48
C TRP A 288 18.91 -22.29 -23.15
N ARG A 289 17.84 -22.34 -22.37
CA ARG A 289 17.74 -21.64 -21.06
C ARG A 289 18.50 -22.37 -19.94
N TYR A 290 19.09 -23.52 -20.22
CA TYR A 290 19.66 -24.42 -19.22
C TYR A 290 21.07 -24.83 -19.63
N SER A 291 21.96 -25.05 -18.65
CA SER A 291 23.29 -25.57 -18.88
C SER A 291 23.22 -27.00 -19.46
N GLN A 292 24.34 -27.46 -20.02
CA GLN A 292 24.45 -28.84 -20.57
C GLN A 292 24.14 -29.89 -19.50
N GLU A 293 24.65 -29.69 -18.27
CA GLU A 293 24.48 -30.62 -17.17
C GLU A 293 23.01 -30.73 -16.76
N GLN A 294 22.34 -29.57 -16.58
CA GLN A 294 20.93 -29.54 -16.25
C GLN A 294 20.05 -30.14 -17.34
N MET A 295 20.35 -29.83 -18.61
CA MET A 295 19.60 -30.38 -19.73
C MET A 295 19.81 -31.88 -19.88
N LEU A 296 21.05 -32.36 -19.67
CA LEU A 296 21.39 -33.79 -19.68
C LEU A 296 20.57 -34.55 -18.61
N GLU A 297 20.48 -34.01 -17.41
CA GLU A 297 19.68 -34.59 -16.34
C GLU A 297 18.19 -34.73 -16.75
N TYR A 298 17.61 -33.68 -17.31
CA TYR A 298 16.24 -33.74 -17.80
C TYR A 298 16.02 -34.69 -18.96
N MET A 299 16.97 -34.75 -19.90
CA MET A 299 16.87 -35.64 -21.07
C MET A 299 17.01 -37.11 -20.70
N ASN A 300 17.73 -37.44 -19.63
CA ASN A 300 17.84 -38.80 -19.10
C ASN A 300 16.48 -39.36 -18.61
N GLY A 301 15.46 -38.53 -18.44
CA GLY A 301 14.10 -38.99 -18.24
C GLY A 301 13.49 -39.73 -19.46
N TRP A 302 14.01 -39.55 -20.66
CA TRP A 302 13.55 -40.27 -21.87
C TRP A 302 14.30 -41.59 -22.09
N CYS A 303 15.62 -41.54 -22.07
CA CYS A 303 16.54 -42.66 -22.21
C CYS A 303 17.92 -42.20 -21.72
N GLU A 304 18.92 -43.07 -21.82
CA GLU A 304 20.29 -42.72 -21.41
C GLU A 304 20.96 -41.79 -22.41
N TYR A 305 21.44 -40.63 -21.93
CA TYR A 305 22.21 -39.65 -22.70
C TYR A 305 23.63 -39.49 -22.14
N LYS A 306 24.53 -39.02 -22.97
CA LYS A 306 25.91 -38.64 -22.63
C LYS A 306 26.29 -37.33 -23.28
N LEU A 307 27.36 -36.72 -22.78
CA LEU A 307 28.02 -35.58 -23.44
C LEU A 307 29.09 -36.07 -24.40
N GLU A 308 29.02 -35.62 -25.66
CA GLU A 308 29.99 -35.98 -26.71
C GLU A 308 30.32 -34.75 -27.56
N ASP A 309 31.61 -34.61 -27.93
CA ASP A 309 32.05 -33.55 -28.83
C ASP A 309 31.74 -33.98 -30.27
N LEU A 310 30.87 -33.26 -30.93
CA LEU A 310 30.51 -33.50 -32.33
C LEU A 310 31.34 -32.69 -33.33
N HIS A 311 32.28 -31.88 -32.85
CA HIS A 311 33.06 -30.94 -33.68
C HIS A 311 32.18 -30.03 -34.54
N ASP A 312 31.02 -29.57 -33.97
CA ASP A 312 29.97 -28.81 -34.65
C ASP A 312 30.14 -27.28 -34.52
N ASP A 313 31.36 -26.83 -34.32
CA ASP A 313 31.73 -25.43 -34.11
C ASP A 313 31.19 -24.48 -35.19
N GLU A 314 31.22 -24.90 -36.46
CA GLU A 314 30.70 -24.11 -37.58
C GLU A 314 29.19 -23.86 -37.42
N LYS A 315 28.42 -24.90 -37.07
CA LYS A 315 26.98 -24.79 -36.86
C LYS A 315 26.64 -23.93 -35.65
N ARG A 316 27.42 -24.07 -34.60
CA ARG A 316 27.25 -23.26 -33.37
C ARG A 316 27.64 -21.80 -33.60
N ALA A 317 28.70 -21.54 -34.38
CA ALA A 317 29.10 -20.20 -34.78
C ALA A 317 28.00 -19.49 -35.59
N GLU A 318 27.39 -20.22 -36.57
CA GLU A 318 26.23 -19.71 -37.32
C GLU A 318 25.09 -19.28 -36.39
N ILE A 319 24.72 -20.13 -35.44
CA ILE A 319 23.65 -19.83 -34.46
C ILE A 319 24.01 -18.66 -33.55
N CYS A 320 25.24 -18.58 -33.09
CA CYS A 320 25.74 -17.50 -32.24
C CYS A 320 25.94 -16.18 -33.00
N GLY A 321 26.00 -16.21 -34.33
CA GLY A 321 26.31 -15.04 -35.15
C GLY A 321 27.72 -14.51 -34.92
N VAL A 322 28.70 -15.43 -34.79
CA VAL A 322 30.15 -15.16 -34.61
C VAL A 322 30.99 -15.91 -35.64
N ALA A 323 32.25 -15.54 -35.79
CA ALA A 323 33.17 -16.33 -36.62
C ALA A 323 33.45 -17.71 -35.98
N ALA A 324 33.73 -18.72 -36.79
CA ALA A 324 34.02 -20.08 -36.29
C ALA A 324 35.26 -20.12 -35.37
N SER A 325 36.20 -19.16 -35.55
CA SER A 325 37.36 -18.99 -34.67
C SER A 325 36.97 -18.52 -33.25
N ASP A 326 35.88 -17.76 -33.13
CA ASP A 326 35.48 -17.04 -31.94
C ASP A 326 34.38 -17.77 -31.13
N VAL A 327 33.89 -18.90 -31.67
CA VAL A 327 32.92 -19.72 -30.97
C VAL A 327 33.56 -20.47 -29.80
N ARG A 328 32.88 -20.56 -28.70
CA ARG A 328 33.33 -21.29 -27.50
C ARG A 328 33.56 -22.78 -27.82
N LYS A 329 34.75 -23.30 -27.57
CA LYS A 329 35.20 -24.65 -28.01
C LYS A 329 34.86 -25.80 -27.05
N ASP A 330 34.61 -25.53 -25.78
CA ASP A 330 34.39 -26.54 -24.72
C ASP A 330 32.93 -26.98 -24.57
N VAL A 331 32.12 -26.83 -25.63
CA VAL A 331 30.68 -27.13 -25.58
C VAL A 331 30.41 -28.46 -26.29
N LYS A 332 29.85 -29.41 -25.54
CA LYS A 332 29.53 -30.77 -26.04
C LYS A 332 28.06 -30.90 -26.37
N ALA A 333 27.71 -31.77 -27.25
CA ALA A 333 26.34 -32.16 -27.56
C ALA A 333 25.81 -33.18 -26.52
N ILE A 334 24.50 -33.20 -26.35
CA ILE A 334 23.77 -34.21 -25.57
C ILE A 334 23.28 -35.26 -26.54
N VAL A 335 23.95 -36.41 -26.59
CA VAL A 335 23.68 -37.50 -27.55
C VAL A 335 23.25 -38.78 -26.84
N LEU A 336 22.60 -39.68 -27.56
CA LEU A 336 22.21 -41.00 -27.05
C LEU A 336 23.44 -41.79 -26.59
N ALA A 337 23.36 -42.35 -25.39
CA ALA A 337 24.42 -43.16 -24.80
C ALA A 337 24.44 -44.60 -25.35
N LYS A 338 23.30 -45.09 -25.86
CA LYS A 338 23.07 -46.43 -26.43
C LYS A 338 22.77 -46.36 -27.93
N SER A 339 22.55 -47.51 -28.57
CA SER A 339 22.10 -47.52 -29.96
C SER A 339 20.78 -46.76 -30.15
N PHE A 340 20.55 -46.32 -31.39
CA PHE A 340 19.29 -45.60 -31.68
C PHE A 340 18.07 -46.49 -31.42
N GLU A 341 18.10 -47.75 -31.80
CA GLU A 341 17.01 -48.73 -31.64
C GLU A 341 16.67 -48.95 -30.16
N GLU A 342 17.69 -49.10 -29.31
CA GLU A 342 17.50 -49.28 -27.86
C GLU A 342 16.93 -47.99 -27.21
N SER A 343 17.53 -46.87 -27.56
CA SER A 343 17.09 -45.56 -27.08
C SER A 343 15.66 -45.19 -27.53
N TYR A 344 15.35 -45.50 -28.81
CA TYR A 344 14.01 -45.33 -29.37
C TYR A 344 12.96 -46.14 -28.58
N SER A 345 13.29 -47.45 -28.34
CA SER A 345 12.37 -48.33 -27.63
C SER A 345 12.04 -47.84 -26.22
N LYS A 346 13.05 -47.36 -25.48
CA LYS A 346 12.88 -46.76 -24.14
C LYS A 346 12.06 -45.46 -24.21
N ALA A 347 12.46 -44.54 -25.07
CA ALA A 347 11.78 -43.24 -25.19
C ALA A 347 10.32 -43.39 -25.69
N LYS A 348 10.07 -44.35 -26.58
CA LYS A 348 8.70 -44.65 -27.04
C LYS A 348 7.82 -45.18 -25.92
N ALA A 349 8.35 -46.09 -25.09
CA ALA A 349 7.65 -46.58 -23.91
C ALA A 349 7.29 -45.41 -22.93
N VAL A 350 8.21 -44.50 -22.66
CA VAL A 350 7.94 -43.30 -21.83
C VAL A 350 6.89 -42.42 -22.48
N TYR A 351 6.95 -42.21 -23.80
CA TYR A 351 5.99 -41.40 -24.54
C TYR A 351 4.56 -41.98 -24.45
N ASP A 352 4.45 -43.30 -24.60
CA ASP A 352 3.13 -43.98 -24.61
C ASP A 352 2.51 -44.15 -23.22
N SER A 353 3.33 -44.30 -22.16
CA SER A 353 2.84 -44.51 -20.81
C SER A 353 2.63 -43.22 -20.01
N GLY A 354 3.37 -42.15 -20.31
CA GLY A 354 3.45 -40.96 -19.46
C GLY A 354 3.92 -41.27 -18.01
N PRO A 355 4.02 -40.27 -17.15
CA PRO A 355 4.13 -38.85 -17.52
C PRO A 355 5.43 -38.56 -18.31
N TRP A 356 5.34 -37.63 -19.25
CA TRP A 356 6.53 -37.24 -20.01
C TRP A 356 7.50 -36.45 -19.12
N PRO A 357 8.80 -36.51 -19.39
CA PRO A 357 9.80 -35.66 -18.76
C PRO A 357 9.46 -34.18 -18.92
N ARG A 358 10.03 -33.34 -18.05
CA ARG A 358 9.81 -31.87 -18.05
C ARG A 358 10.07 -31.22 -19.43
N PHE A 359 11.05 -31.73 -20.17
CA PHE A 359 11.30 -31.40 -21.58
C PHE A 359 10.71 -32.49 -22.44
N TYR A 360 9.80 -32.15 -23.30
CA TYR A 360 9.05 -33.10 -24.12
C TYR A 360 9.11 -32.74 -25.60
N PHE A 361 8.79 -33.71 -26.45
CA PHE A 361 8.79 -33.55 -27.89
C PHE A 361 7.36 -33.33 -28.42
N THR A 362 7.19 -32.29 -29.23
CA THR A 362 5.90 -31.95 -29.85
C THR A 362 5.51 -32.86 -31.01
N SER A 363 4.39 -32.62 -31.67
CA SER A 363 3.95 -33.30 -32.91
C SER A 363 3.94 -34.81 -32.78
N GLY A 364 3.31 -35.35 -31.77
CA GLY A 364 3.24 -36.80 -31.55
C GLY A 364 4.63 -37.43 -31.23
N GLY A 365 5.48 -36.70 -30.54
CA GLY A 365 6.83 -37.13 -30.19
C GLY A 365 7.86 -37.00 -31.30
N LYS A 366 7.53 -36.39 -32.46
CA LYS A 366 8.45 -36.24 -33.62
C LYS A 366 8.92 -34.80 -33.85
N GLY A 367 8.41 -33.85 -33.09
CA GLY A 367 8.68 -32.41 -33.22
C GLY A 367 9.84 -31.91 -32.38
N GLY A 368 9.96 -30.61 -32.27
CA GLY A 368 10.98 -29.96 -31.45
C GLY A 368 10.75 -30.08 -29.95
N ILE A 369 11.77 -29.69 -29.17
CA ILE A 369 11.73 -29.71 -27.70
C ILE A 369 10.93 -28.52 -27.19
N ARG A 370 10.02 -28.80 -26.25
CA ARG A 370 9.31 -27.81 -25.44
C ARG A 370 9.45 -28.19 -23.96
N ARG A 371 9.13 -27.25 -23.06
CA ARG A 371 9.14 -27.54 -21.62
C ARG A 371 7.75 -27.46 -21.02
N LYS A 372 7.50 -28.25 -20.02
CA LYS A 372 6.30 -28.12 -19.19
C LYS A 372 6.44 -26.94 -18.24
N VAL A 373 5.44 -26.08 -18.22
CA VAL A 373 5.24 -25.04 -17.21
C VAL A 373 4.01 -25.44 -16.39
N TYR A 374 4.24 -25.88 -15.19
CA TYR A 374 3.19 -26.44 -14.32
C TYR A 374 2.30 -25.35 -13.74
N ALA A 375 1.00 -25.62 -13.64
CA ALA A 375 0.02 -24.68 -13.11
C ALA A 375 0.30 -24.28 -11.64
N ASP A 376 0.78 -25.23 -10.84
CA ASP A 376 1.15 -25.03 -9.44
C ASP A 376 2.46 -24.23 -9.25
N SER A 377 3.29 -24.14 -10.27
CA SER A 377 4.55 -23.37 -10.23
C SER A 377 4.39 -21.91 -10.66
N VAL A 378 3.20 -21.53 -11.13
CA VAL A 378 2.93 -20.18 -11.64
C VAL A 378 2.08 -19.43 -10.61
N GLY A 379 2.66 -18.43 -10.00
CA GLY A 379 1.93 -17.56 -9.08
C GLY A 379 0.83 -16.75 -9.76
N GLY A 380 0.12 -15.94 -8.99
CA GLY A 380 -0.90 -15.04 -9.50
C GLY A 380 -0.40 -14.06 -10.58
N ARG A 381 -1.32 -13.34 -11.19
CA ARG A 381 -1.00 -12.32 -12.21
C ARG A 381 -0.59 -11.00 -11.58
N ILE A 382 0.27 -10.24 -12.26
CA ILE A 382 0.62 -8.88 -11.87
C ILE A 382 -0.53 -7.94 -12.24
N SER A 383 -0.85 -6.99 -11.36
CA SER A 383 -1.78 -5.91 -11.69
C SER A 383 -1.15 -4.95 -12.71
N THR A 384 -1.93 -4.55 -13.69
CA THR A 384 -1.55 -3.50 -14.65
C THR A 384 -1.96 -2.12 -14.12
N ASN A 385 -1.55 -1.05 -14.78
CA ASN A 385 -1.96 0.32 -14.46
C ASN A 385 -3.18 0.81 -15.25
N TYR A 386 -3.91 -0.08 -15.92
CA TYR A 386 -5.19 0.21 -16.55
C TYR A 386 -6.25 -0.75 -16.00
N TRP A 387 -7.26 -0.19 -15.34
CA TRP A 387 -8.33 -0.94 -14.69
C TRP A 387 -9.66 -0.68 -15.35
N MET A 388 -10.22 -1.71 -15.95
CA MET A 388 -11.47 -1.64 -16.69
C MET A 388 -12.68 -1.69 -15.73
N TYR A 389 -13.76 -1.03 -16.11
CA TYR A 389 -15.00 -0.99 -15.34
C TYR A 389 -15.60 -2.38 -15.08
N ASP A 390 -15.44 -3.31 -15.99
CA ASP A 390 -15.97 -4.68 -15.85
C ASP A 390 -15.19 -5.48 -14.78
N GLU A 391 -13.90 -5.20 -14.59
CA GLU A 391 -13.10 -5.81 -13.52
C GLU A 391 -13.34 -5.19 -12.15
N VAL A 392 -13.38 -3.86 -12.05
CA VAL A 392 -13.33 -3.13 -10.78
C VAL A 392 -14.56 -2.27 -10.49
N GLY A 393 -15.58 -2.30 -11.34
CA GLY A 393 -16.77 -1.47 -11.17
C GLY A 393 -16.62 -0.04 -11.71
N HIS A 394 -17.74 0.66 -11.74
CA HIS A 394 -17.86 2.03 -12.26
C HIS A 394 -18.76 2.87 -11.35
N THR A 395 -18.80 4.20 -11.58
CA THR A 395 -19.52 5.16 -10.74
C THR A 395 -21.02 4.85 -10.58
N ASP A 396 -21.70 4.42 -11.66
CA ASP A 396 -23.13 4.11 -11.58
C ASP A 396 -23.41 2.82 -10.80
N GLU A 397 -22.47 1.84 -10.83
CA GLU A 397 -22.52 0.64 -9.99
C GLU A 397 -22.46 1.02 -8.51
N ALA A 398 -21.48 1.87 -8.14
CA ALA A 398 -21.34 2.35 -6.76
C ALA A 398 -22.59 3.08 -6.24
N LYS A 399 -23.25 3.88 -7.08
CA LYS A 399 -24.54 4.52 -6.73
C LYS A 399 -25.66 3.50 -6.53
N LYS A 400 -25.71 2.44 -7.35
CA LYS A 400 -26.69 1.36 -7.21
C LYS A 400 -26.44 0.55 -5.93
N GLU A 401 -25.19 0.24 -5.61
CA GLU A 401 -24.81 -0.41 -4.35
C GLU A 401 -25.28 0.42 -3.16
N LEU A 402 -24.95 1.73 -3.13
CA LEU A 402 -25.37 2.62 -2.05
C LEU A 402 -26.88 2.71 -1.94
N LYS A 403 -27.59 2.85 -3.08
CA LYS A 403 -29.04 2.88 -3.13
C LYS A 403 -29.69 1.62 -2.56
N ALA A 404 -29.08 0.45 -2.79
CA ALA A 404 -29.58 -0.82 -2.26
C ALA A 404 -29.37 -0.92 -0.73
N ILE A 405 -28.27 -0.38 -0.20
CA ILE A 405 -27.99 -0.34 1.23
C ILE A 405 -28.98 0.62 1.95
N PHE A 406 -29.30 1.76 1.32
CA PHE A 406 -30.16 2.81 1.88
C PHE A 406 -31.60 2.74 1.36
N GLU A 407 -32.09 1.54 1.02
CA GLU A 407 -33.52 1.26 0.71
C GLU A 407 -34.13 2.19 -0.35
N GLY A 408 -33.35 2.55 -1.36
CA GLY A 408 -33.80 3.37 -2.48
C GLY A 408 -33.33 4.83 -2.44
N VAL A 409 -32.73 5.27 -1.34
CA VAL A 409 -32.14 6.62 -1.19
C VAL A 409 -30.69 6.61 -1.63
N ILE A 410 -30.18 7.71 -2.17
CA ILE A 410 -28.77 7.93 -2.48
C ILE A 410 -28.29 9.10 -1.60
N PRO A 411 -27.76 8.82 -0.40
CA PRO A 411 -27.37 9.87 0.55
C PRO A 411 -26.04 10.54 0.19
N PHE A 412 -25.28 9.99 -0.78
CA PHE A 412 -23.97 10.49 -1.19
C PHE A 412 -23.80 10.40 -2.71
N ASN A 413 -23.32 11.48 -3.33
CA ASN A 413 -23.38 11.63 -4.80
C ASN A 413 -22.29 10.85 -5.56
N THR A 414 -21.11 10.69 -5.00
CA THR A 414 -19.91 10.15 -5.68
C THR A 414 -19.25 9.02 -4.91
N PRO A 415 -19.98 7.95 -4.52
CA PRO A 415 -19.35 6.82 -3.86
C PRO A 415 -18.39 6.10 -4.81
N LYS A 416 -17.30 5.53 -4.28
CA LYS A 416 -16.42 4.64 -5.04
C LYS A 416 -16.98 3.20 -5.02
N PRO A 417 -16.81 2.42 -6.11
CA PRO A 417 -17.25 1.04 -6.17
C PRO A 417 -16.50 0.16 -5.16
N VAL A 418 -17.21 -0.72 -4.47
CA VAL A 418 -16.59 -1.66 -3.52
C VAL A 418 -15.54 -2.53 -4.22
N ARG A 419 -15.80 -3.00 -5.45
CA ARG A 419 -14.84 -3.83 -6.22
C ARG A 419 -13.53 -3.11 -6.54
N LEU A 420 -13.55 -1.79 -6.73
CA LEU A 420 -12.33 -0.99 -6.92
C LEU A 420 -11.47 -1.03 -5.66
N LEU A 421 -12.10 -0.81 -4.52
CA LEU A 421 -11.43 -0.80 -3.23
C LEU A 421 -10.95 -2.20 -2.82
N GLU A 422 -11.73 -3.26 -3.12
CA GLU A 422 -11.28 -4.65 -2.95
C GLU A 422 -10.00 -4.95 -3.76
N ARG A 423 -9.91 -4.44 -5.00
CA ARG A 423 -8.70 -4.56 -5.82
C ARG A 423 -7.51 -3.88 -5.17
N ILE A 424 -7.69 -2.67 -4.63
CA ILE A 424 -6.66 -1.91 -3.92
C ILE A 424 -6.22 -2.68 -2.66
N ILE A 425 -7.18 -3.15 -1.85
CA ILE A 425 -6.93 -3.95 -0.65
C ILE A 425 -6.13 -5.21 -1.00
N GLN A 426 -6.53 -5.92 -2.04
CA GLN A 426 -5.89 -7.16 -2.47
C GLN A 426 -4.41 -6.97 -2.84
N ILE A 427 -4.10 -5.92 -3.60
CA ILE A 427 -2.73 -5.68 -4.06
C ILE A 427 -1.87 -4.90 -3.07
N GLY A 428 -2.49 -4.13 -2.17
CA GLY A 428 -1.81 -3.20 -1.25
C GLY A 428 -1.71 -3.66 0.19
N SER A 429 -2.31 -4.79 0.59
CA SER A 429 -2.35 -5.20 1.99
C SER A 429 -2.20 -6.71 2.20
N ASN A 430 -1.81 -7.12 3.40
CA ASN A 430 -1.70 -8.51 3.87
C ASN A 430 -2.87 -8.85 4.82
N ASN A 431 -2.92 -10.10 5.30
CA ASN A 431 -4.08 -10.64 6.04
C ASN A 431 -4.43 -9.89 7.34
N ASP A 432 -3.44 -9.34 8.05
CA ASP A 432 -3.64 -8.64 9.33
C ASP A 432 -3.42 -7.12 9.22
N SER A 433 -3.43 -6.58 8.00
CA SER A 433 -3.13 -5.17 7.73
C SER A 433 -4.15 -4.21 8.33
N VAL A 434 -3.65 -3.06 8.76
CA VAL A 434 -4.48 -1.90 9.13
C VAL A 434 -4.61 -0.97 7.93
N ILE A 435 -5.85 -0.67 7.56
CA ILE A 435 -6.22 0.14 6.39
C ILE A 435 -6.80 1.46 6.88
N LEU A 436 -6.23 2.58 6.44
CA LEU A 436 -6.68 3.92 6.80
C LEU A 436 -7.31 4.62 5.60
N ASP A 437 -8.47 5.24 5.84
CA ASP A 437 -9.09 6.19 4.91
C ASP A 437 -9.50 7.45 5.68
N PHE A 438 -8.76 8.54 5.49
CA PHE A 438 -9.02 9.80 6.17
C PHE A 438 -9.82 10.82 5.31
N PHE A 439 -10.42 10.32 4.22
CA PHE A 439 -11.45 10.96 3.42
C PHE A 439 -12.60 9.97 3.19
N ALA A 440 -13.07 9.32 4.27
CA ALA A 440 -13.94 8.15 4.19
C ALA A 440 -15.29 8.40 3.48
N GLY A 441 -15.78 9.63 3.47
CA GLY A 441 -16.98 10.04 2.74
C GLY A 441 -18.16 9.10 3.00
N SER A 442 -18.54 8.28 2.04
CA SER A 442 -19.64 7.33 2.18
C SER A 442 -19.29 6.00 2.87
N GLY A 443 -18.07 5.81 3.39
CA GLY A 443 -17.66 4.58 4.05
C GLY A 443 -17.43 3.37 3.13
N SER A 444 -17.18 3.61 1.84
CA SER A 444 -16.94 2.54 0.86
C SER A 444 -15.75 1.67 1.22
N THR A 445 -14.68 2.25 1.80
CA THR A 445 -13.47 1.53 2.21
C THR A 445 -13.76 0.53 3.31
N GLY A 446 -14.51 0.91 4.35
CA GLY A 446 -14.91 -0.01 5.42
C GLY A 446 -15.75 -1.18 4.89
N HIS A 447 -16.72 -0.90 4.01
CA HIS A 447 -17.50 -1.94 3.33
C HIS A 447 -16.61 -2.89 2.53
N ALA A 448 -15.65 -2.37 1.76
CA ALA A 448 -14.74 -3.20 0.96
C ALA A 448 -13.86 -4.10 1.83
N VAL A 449 -13.35 -3.59 2.97
CA VAL A 449 -12.54 -4.40 3.91
C VAL A 449 -13.36 -5.55 4.49
N MET A 450 -14.58 -5.29 4.96
CA MET A 450 -15.46 -6.32 5.52
C MET A 450 -15.82 -7.37 4.46
N ASN A 451 -16.18 -6.94 3.26
CA ASN A 451 -16.50 -7.84 2.15
C ASN A 451 -15.29 -8.69 1.72
N TYR A 452 -14.08 -8.10 1.72
CA TYR A 452 -12.86 -8.82 1.41
C TYR A 452 -12.52 -9.86 2.49
N ASN A 453 -12.66 -9.51 3.78
CA ASN A 453 -12.47 -10.45 4.88
C ASN A 453 -13.45 -11.63 4.81
N ALA A 454 -14.72 -11.37 4.51
CA ALA A 454 -15.73 -12.42 4.40
C ALA A 454 -15.50 -13.40 3.23
N LYS A 455 -14.80 -12.97 2.19
CA LYS A 455 -14.44 -13.82 1.04
C LYS A 455 -13.15 -14.61 1.23
N ASN A 456 -12.35 -14.30 2.27
CA ASN A 456 -11.02 -14.85 2.48
C ASN A 456 -10.85 -15.25 3.95
N ASP A 457 -11.00 -16.53 4.26
CA ASP A 457 -11.03 -17.06 5.63
C ASP A 457 -9.82 -16.69 6.50
N ASP A 458 -8.64 -16.51 5.90
CA ASP A 458 -7.40 -16.11 6.59
C ASP A 458 -7.28 -14.60 6.78
N SER A 459 -8.26 -13.81 6.31
CA SER A 459 -8.18 -12.34 6.32
C SER A 459 -8.78 -11.76 7.59
N ASN A 460 -7.98 -11.01 8.32
CA ASN A 460 -8.36 -10.27 9.54
C ASN A 460 -7.97 -8.79 9.45
N ARG A 461 -8.15 -8.19 8.26
CA ARG A 461 -7.85 -6.79 8.02
C ARG A 461 -8.76 -5.90 8.85
N ARG A 462 -8.21 -4.81 9.34
CA ARG A 462 -8.95 -3.79 10.12
C ARG A 462 -8.93 -2.47 9.36
N PHE A 463 -9.96 -1.65 9.60
CA PHE A 463 -10.01 -0.31 9.03
C PHE A 463 -10.14 0.77 10.09
N ILE A 464 -9.59 1.93 9.77
CA ILE A 464 -9.79 3.20 10.47
C ILE A 464 -10.33 4.18 9.43
N LEU A 465 -11.52 4.70 9.65
CA LEU A 465 -12.15 5.70 8.80
C LEU A 465 -12.18 7.05 9.52
N CYS A 466 -11.81 8.13 8.84
CA CYS A 466 -11.96 9.47 9.37
C CYS A 466 -12.77 10.32 8.39
N THR A 467 -13.75 11.05 8.88
CA THR A 467 -14.53 12.03 8.11
C THR A 467 -15.16 13.06 9.06
N ASN A 468 -15.33 14.29 8.58
CA ASN A 468 -16.11 15.28 9.33
C ASN A 468 -17.60 14.91 9.32
N ASN A 469 -18.40 15.65 10.07
CA ASN A 469 -19.84 15.43 10.12
C ASN A 469 -20.64 16.60 9.48
N GLU A 470 -20.05 17.30 8.54
CA GLU A 470 -20.81 18.28 7.77
C GLU A 470 -21.96 17.61 7.01
N ASN A 471 -23.10 18.27 7.01
CA ASN A 471 -24.34 17.71 6.46
C ASN A 471 -24.68 16.30 7.01
N ASN A 472 -24.26 15.98 8.23
CA ASN A 472 -24.43 14.69 8.90
C ASN A 472 -23.78 13.50 8.17
N ILE A 473 -22.76 13.72 7.36
CA ILE A 473 -22.17 12.68 6.52
C ILE A 473 -21.58 11.52 7.35
N CYS A 474 -20.89 11.81 8.46
CA CYS A 474 -20.31 10.79 9.31
C CYS A 474 -21.38 9.89 9.94
N ARG A 475 -22.40 10.47 10.55
CA ARG A 475 -23.44 9.75 11.31
C ARG A 475 -24.48 9.10 10.41
N GLU A 476 -25.03 9.85 9.45
CA GLU A 476 -26.16 9.39 8.64
C GLU A 476 -25.75 8.63 7.37
N VAL A 477 -24.48 8.76 6.92
CA VAL A 477 -24.01 8.06 5.73
C VAL A 477 -22.93 7.04 6.06
N THR A 478 -21.77 7.47 6.59
CA THR A 478 -20.62 6.59 6.82
C THR A 478 -20.94 5.52 7.85
N TYR A 479 -21.37 5.92 9.05
CA TYR A 479 -21.73 4.99 10.12
C TYR A 479 -22.91 4.10 9.73
N GLU A 480 -23.99 4.69 9.20
CA GLU A 480 -25.16 3.94 8.78
C GLU A 480 -24.85 2.92 7.69
N ARG A 481 -23.99 3.25 6.73
CA ARG A 481 -23.53 2.27 5.73
C ARG A 481 -22.84 1.09 6.38
N VAL A 482 -21.83 1.34 7.24
CA VAL A 482 -21.07 0.29 7.92
C VAL A 482 -22.00 -0.58 8.75
N LYS A 483 -22.89 0.02 9.56
CA LYS A 483 -23.88 -0.68 10.38
C LYS A 483 -24.80 -1.55 9.54
N ARG A 484 -25.43 -0.98 8.52
CA ARG A 484 -26.39 -1.71 7.66
C ARG A 484 -25.74 -2.86 6.91
N VAL A 485 -24.49 -2.71 6.51
CA VAL A 485 -23.73 -3.78 5.84
C VAL A 485 -23.36 -4.88 6.83
N ILE A 486 -22.96 -4.57 8.05
CA ILE A 486 -22.73 -5.56 9.11
C ILE A 486 -24.03 -6.34 9.39
N ASP A 487 -25.15 -5.64 9.59
CA ASP A 487 -26.43 -6.25 9.94
C ASP A 487 -26.98 -7.12 8.79
N LYS A 488 -26.91 -6.62 7.56
CA LYS A 488 -27.51 -7.27 6.38
C LYS A 488 -26.71 -8.47 5.90
N GLU A 489 -25.39 -8.35 5.81
CA GLU A 489 -24.50 -9.38 5.27
C GLU A 489 -23.96 -10.31 6.38
N GLY A 490 -24.20 -9.97 7.66
CA GLY A 490 -23.75 -10.76 8.79
C GLY A 490 -22.23 -10.80 8.98
N TYR A 491 -21.53 -9.75 8.59
CA TYR A 491 -20.08 -9.70 8.72
C TYR A 491 -19.63 -9.72 10.18
N ALA A 492 -18.66 -10.58 10.51
CA ALA A 492 -18.01 -10.61 11.81
C ALA A 492 -17.06 -9.40 11.95
N ALA A 493 -17.61 -8.22 12.23
CA ALA A 493 -16.88 -6.98 12.38
C ALA A 493 -17.48 -6.14 13.50
N SER A 494 -16.65 -5.63 14.40
CA SER A 494 -17.03 -4.68 15.44
C SER A 494 -16.57 -3.28 15.05
N LEU A 495 -17.32 -2.24 15.49
CA LEU A 495 -17.02 -0.85 15.17
C LEU A 495 -17.10 0.02 16.41
N LYS A 496 -16.04 0.74 16.73
CA LYS A 496 -16.04 1.85 17.67
C LYS A 496 -16.18 3.18 16.96
N TYR A 497 -16.99 4.05 17.53
CA TYR A 497 -17.21 5.40 17.03
C TYR A 497 -16.59 6.40 18.01
N TYR A 498 -15.65 7.18 17.50
CA TYR A 498 -15.03 8.29 18.24
C TYR A 498 -15.36 9.63 17.61
N LYS A 499 -15.48 10.64 18.44
CA LYS A 499 -15.58 12.04 18.03
C LYS A 499 -14.32 12.77 18.44
N VAL A 500 -13.79 13.63 17.57
CA VAL A 500 -12.71 14.54 17.91
C VAL A 500 -13.27 15.74 18.66
N ASP A 501 -12.81 15.95 19.88
CA ASP A 501 -13.05 17.13 20.69
C ASP A 501 -11.73 17.90 20.89
N TYR A 502 -11.81 19.12 21.43
CA TYR A 502 -10.67 20.03 21.53
C TYR A 502 -10.56 20.59 22.93
N ILE A 503 -9.43 20.35 23.59
CA ILE A 503 -9.12 20.86 24.92
C ILE A 503 -8.26 22.12 24.76
N PRO A 504 -8.67 23.31 25.30
CA PRO A 504 -7.86 24.52 25.23
C PRO A 504 -6.50 24.31 25.93
N VAL A 505 -5.41 24.67 25.24
CA VAL A 505 -4.09 24.76 25.86
C VAL A 505 -4.09 25.94 26.82
N SER A 506 -4.18 25.69 28.11
CA SER A 506 -4.28 26.72 29.14
C SER A 506 -2.95 26.94 29.82
N GLU A 507 -2.50 28.21 29.91
CA GLU A 507 -1.44 28.63 30.83
C GLU A 507 -1.83 28.51 32.31
N ARG A 508 -3.12 28.24 32.57
CA ARG A 508 -3.70 28.10 33.91
C ARG A 508 -3.63 26.65 34.35
N MET A 509 -2.73 26.40 35.28
CA MET A 509 -2.61 25.14 36.01
C MET A 509 -2.39 23.89 35.13
N TYR A 510 -1.17 23.64 34.85
CA TYR A 510 -0.63 22.41 34.21
C TYR A 510 -1.32 21.11 34.69
N TYR A 511 -1.67 21.02 35.97
CA TYR A 511 -2.32 19.83 36.55
C TYR A 511 -3.75 19.61 36.04
N GLU A 512 -4.60 20.66 35.92
CA GLU A 512 -5.98 20.52 35.45
C GLU A 512 -6.03 20.09 33.97
N TYR A 513 -5.11 20.62 33.15
CA TYR A 513 -4.97 20.24 31.74
C TYR A 513 -4.47 18.81 31.61
N ALA A 514 -3.51 18.40 32.45
CA ALA A 514 -2.98 17.04 32.46
C ALA A 514 -4.07 16.01 32.86
N ASP A 515 -4.86 16.30 33.89
CA ASP A 515 -5.96 15.44 34.34
C ASP A 515 -7.03 15.28 33.25
N GLU A 516 -7.36 16.37 32.54
CA GLU A 516 -8.31 16.32 31.45
C GLU A 516 -7.82 15.48 30.27
N LEU A 517 -6.54 15.60 29.87
CA LEU A 517 -5.94 14.76 28.83
C LEU A 517 -5.87 13.29 29.26
N LEU A 518 -5.62 13.01 30.52
CA LEU A 518 -5.54 11.66 31.07
C LEU A 518 -6.85 10.88 30.86
N LEU A 519 -8.00 11.55 30.94
CA LEU A 519 -9.31 10.95 30.70
C LEU A 519 -9.46 10.36 29.29
N HIS A 520 -8.73 10.90 28.32
CA HIS A 520 -8.80 10.49 26.91
C HIS A 520 -7.69 9.54 26.46
N ILE A 521 -6.82 9.11 27.38
CA ILE A 521 -5.76 8.12 27.05
C ILE A 521 -6.36 6.76 26.74
N ARG A 522 -7.47 6.40 27.38
CA ARG A 522 -8.18 5.13 27.17
C ARG A 522 -8.50 4.92 25.69
N GLU A 523 -9.08 5.90 25.02
CA GLU A 523 -9.47 5.86 23.62
C GLU A 523 -8.26 5.69 22.70
N LEU A 524 -7.15 6.35 23.01
CA LEU A 524 -5.89 6.20 22.26
C LEU A 524 -5.33 4.78 22.40
N VAL A 525 -5.37 4.20 23.60
CA VAL A 525 -4.89 2.82 23.83
C VAL A 525 -5.80 1.80 23.14
N GLU A 526 -7.13 2.00 23.16
CA GLU A 526 -8.08 1.16 22.44
C GLU A 526 -7.83 1.21 20.93
N LEU A 527 -7.67 2.40 20.37
CA LEU A 527 -7.41 2.62 18.96
C LEU A 527 -6.10 1.94 18.52
N GLU A 528 -5.01 2.13 19.27
CA GLU A 528 -3.71 1.55 18.92
C GLU A 528 -3.71 0.02 18.95
N ASN A 529 -4.38 -0.55 19.94
CA ASN A 529 -4.34 -2.02 20.16
C ASN A 529 -5.50 -2.75 19.50
N GLY A 530 -6.50 -2.03 18.97
CA GLY A 530 -7.69 -2.64 18.37
C GLY A 530 -8.52 -3.39 19.40
N VAL A 531 -8.69 -2.82 20.59
CA VAL A 531 -9.41 -3.45 21.72
C VAL A 531 -10.55 -2.57 22.22
N ASN A 532 -11.42 -3.16 23.01
CA ASN A 532 -12.46 -2.47 23.75
C ASN A 532 -12.31 -2.79 25.24
N PHE A 533 -12.19 -1.78 26.11
CA PHE A 533 -12.13 -1.98 27.55
C PHE A 533 -13.51 -1.98 28.19
N THR A 534 -14.49 -1.31 27.61
CA THR A 534 -15.83 -1.18 28.17
C THR A 534 -16.53 -2.54 28.22
N GLY A 535 -16.85 -3.02 29.43
CA GLY A 535 -17.48 -4.31 29.63
C GLY A 535 -16.60 -5.53 29.35
N ASN A 536 -15.30 -5.36 29.08
CA ASN A 536 -14.36 -6.43 28.81
C ASN A 536 -13.85 -7.03 30.13
N SER A 537 -14.09 -8.32 30.32
CA SER A 537 -13.60 -9.04 31.51
C SER A 537 -12.21 -9.67 31.34
N GLU A 538 -11.65 -9.64 30.14
CA GLU A 538 -10.37 -10.31 29.81
C GLU A 538 -9.18 -9.36 29.85
N ILE A 539 -9.43 -8.06 29.60
CA ILE A 539 -8.40 -7.03 29.60
C ILE A 539 -8.84 -5.84 30.45
N GLY A 540 -7.89 -5.21 31.13
CA GLY A 540 -8.11 -4.01 31.94
C GLY A 540 -7.19 -2.85 31.54
N ILE A 541 -7.59 -1.64 31.91
CA ILE A 541 -6.76 -0.44 31.84
C ILE A 541 -6.82 0.30 33.16
N VAL A 542 -5.69 0.79 33.63
CA VAL A 542 -5.51 1.51 34.90
C VAL A 542 -4.61 2.70 34.61
N LEU A 543 -5.10 3.89 34.93
CA LEU A 543 -4.45 5.16 34.63
C LEU A 543 -4.07 5.94 35.89
N THR A 544 -4.60 5.55 37.07
CA THR A 544 -4.28 6.15 38.38
C THR A 544 -4.00 5.10 39.44
N GLU A 545 -3.37 5.49 40.56
CA GLU A 545 -3.10 4.58 41.68
C GLU A 545 -4.41 4.08 42.33
N GLU A 546 -5.43 4.93 42.41
CA GLU A 546 -6.73 4.56 42.95
C GLU A 546 -7.42 3.50 42.06
N GLU A 547 -7.35 3.67 40.73
CA GLU A 547 -7.85 2.64 39.80
C GLU A 547 -7.11 1.31 39.93
N LEU A 548 -5.80 1.34 40.26
CA LEU A 548 -5.02 0.11 40.50
C LEU A 548 -5.53 -0.65 41.72
N ASP A 549 -5.79 0.06 42.83
CA ASP A 549 -6.32 -0.53 44.05
C ASP A 549 -7.72 -1.15 43.83
N GLU A 550 -8.57 -0.44 43.08
CA GLU A 550 -9.88 -0.92 42.72
C GLU A 550 -9.77 -2.16 41.81
N PHE A 551 -8.94 -2.12 40.79
CA PHE A 551 -8.70 -3.23 39.87
C PHE A 551 -8.21 -4.49 40.62
N ILE A 552 -7.23 -4.35 41.52
CA ILE A 552 -6.71 -5.46 42.33
C ILE A 552 -7.83 -6.07 43.20
N SER A 553 -8.68 -5.23 43.82
CA SER A 553 -9.79 -5.70 44.65
C SER A 553 -10.83 -6.50 43.84
N GLN A 554 -11.07 -6.11 42.58
CA GLN A 554 -12.01 -6.78 41.68
C GLN A 554 -11.45 -8.07 41.10
N LEU A 555 -10.11 -8.27 41.05
CA LEU A 555 -9.49 -9.48 40.53
C LEU A 555 -9.84 -10.76 41.29
N GLU A 556 -10.26 -10.68 42.55
CA GLU A 556 -10.75 -11.85 43.30
C GLU A 556 -11.99 -12.47 42.63
N ASN A 557 -12.83 -11.63 42.04
CA ASN A 557 -14.08 -12.02 41.38
C ASN A 557 -13.94 -12.18 39.86
N ASN A 558 -12.88 -11.63 39.25
CA ASN A 558 -12.62 -11.71 37.83
C ASN A 558 -11.46 -12.66 37.51
N THR A 559 -11.79 -13.92 37.22
CA THR A 559 -10.81 -14.95 36.87
C THR A 559 -10.43 -14.98 35.39
N LYS A 560 -11.08 -14.17 34.55
CA LYS A 560 -10.86 -14.15 33.09
C LYS A 560 -9.81 -13.14 32.66
N CYS A 561 -9.53 -12.15 33.48
CA CYS A 561 -8.57 -11.11 33.14
C CYS A 561 -7.14 -11.70 33.01
N HIS A 562 -6.53 -11.49 31.86
CA HIS A 562 -5.19 -11.99 31.54
C HIS A 562 -4.22 -10.88 31.10
N LYS A 563 -4.71 -9.65 30.88
CA LYS A 563 -3.91 -8.52 30.39
C LYS A 563 -4.33 -7.20 31.05
N LEU A 564 -3.35 -6.43 31.48
CA LEU A 564 -3.53 -5.10 32.08
C LEU A 564 -2.70 -4.06 31.33
N TYR A 565 -3.33 -2.98 30.91
CA TYR A 565 -2.65 -1.77 30.46
C TYR A 565 -2.50 -0.83 31.65
N LEU A 566 -1.25 -0.47 31.98
CA LEU A 566 -0.92 0.31 33.17
C LEU A 566 -0.24 1.62 32.79
N GLY A 567 -0.68 2.72 33.37
CA GLY A 567 -0.05 4.03 33.24
C GLY A 567 1.44 3.98 33.60
N HIS A 568 2.29 4.70 32.87
CA HIS A 568 3.75 4.62 33.00
C HIS A 568 4.27 5.14 34.35
N ASP A 569 3.53 6.07 34.98
CA ASP A 569 3.84 6.74 36.24
C ASP A 569 3.24 6.05 37.47
N ILE A 570 2.45 4.98 37.27
CA ILE A 570 1.84 4.25 38.37
C ILE A 570 2.86 3.36 39.07
N LEU A 571 3.07 3.57 40.35
CA LEU A 571 3.96 2.79 41.18
C LEU A 571 3.20 1.64 41.85
N MET A 572 3.52 0.42 41.45
CA MET A 572 2.98 -0.78 42.10
C MET A 572 3.79 -1.12 43.37
N ASP A 573 3.11 -1.46 44.45
CA ASP A 573 3.76 -2.05 45.62
C ASP A 573 4.07 -3.55 45.39
N ALA A 574 4.86 -4.12 46.29
CA ALA A 574 5.30 -5.53 46.20
C ALA A 574 4.13 -6.52 46.31
N GLN A 575 3.04 -6.18 47.02
CA GLN A 575 1.87 -7.01 47.20
C GLN A 575 1.01 -7.02 45.92
N GLN A 576 0.76 -5.85 45.35
CA GLN A 576 0.04 -5.67 44.08
C GLN A 576 0.76 -6.42 42.95
N ALA A 577 2.08 -6.25 42.82
CA ALA A 577 2.89 -6.95 41.82
C ALA A 577 2.84 -8.47 42.00
N GLN A 578 2.84 -8.97 43.22
CA GLN A 578 2.72 -10.41 43.50
C GLN A 578 1.33 -10.96 43.13
N ILE A 579 0.24 -10.24 43.43
CA ILE A 579 -1.12 -10.63 43.06
C ILE A 579 -1.27 -10.75 41.54
N LEU A 580 -0.79 -9.75 40.76
CA LEU A 580 -0.86 -9.75 39.32
C LEU A 580 -0.06 -10.92 38.72
N LYS A 581 1.11 -11.23 39.29
CA LYS A 581 1.94 -12.37 38.90
C LYS A 581 1.28 -13.71 39.19
N ASP A 582 0.68 -13.89 40.36
CA ASP A 582 0.02 -15.13 40.79
C ASP A 582 -1.23 -15.40 39.90
N LYS A 583 -1.91 -14.34 39.49
CA LYS A 583 -3.05 -14.38 38.54
C LYS A 583 -2.60 -14.53 37.08
N LYS A 584 -1.28 -14.51 36.78
CA LYS A 584 -0.68 -14.58 35.43
C LYS A 584 -1.15 -13.47 34.51
N ILE A 585 -1.32 -12.27 35.02
CA ILE A 585 -1.72 -11.11 34.23
C ILE A 585 -0.50 -10.52 33.54
N THR A 586 -0.56 -10.37 32.23
CA THR A 586 0.47 -9.69 31.43
C THR A 586 0.30 -8.17 31.55
N ILE A 587 1.32 -7.48 32.04
CA ILE A 587 1.30 -6.02 32.20
C ILE A 587 1.89 -5.38 30.95
N ASN A 588 1.14 -4.49 30.32
CA ASN A 588 1.58 -3.61 29.24
C ASN A 588 1.63 -2.19 29.78
N ILE A 589 2.83 -1.64 29.89
CA ILE A 589 2.98 -0.23 30.29
C ILE A 589 2.54 0.65 29.13
N ILE A 590 1.68 1.62 29.43
CA ILE A 590 1.23 2.63 28.47
C ILE A 590 2.40 3.57 28.19
N PRO A 591 2.85 3.72 26.93
CA PRO A 591 4.06 4.47 26.61
C PRO A 591 3.96 5.97 26.94
N ASP A 592 5.08 6.59 27.31
CA ASP A 592 5.22 8.01 27.64
C ASP A 592 4.77 8.93 26.51
N TYR A 593 4.81 8.49 25.26
CA TYR A 593 4.44 9.36 24.13
C TYR A 593 2.95 9.75 24.10
N TYR A 594 2.08 9.04 24.83
CA TYR A 594 0.70 9.48 25.05
C TYR A 594 0.62 10.67 25.99
N TYR A 595 1.58 10.82 26.89
CA TYR A 595 1.65 11.82 27.93
C TYR A 595 2.56 13.00 27.57
N LYS A 596 3.29 12.97 26.45
CA LYS A 596 4.30 13.98 26.09
C LYS A 596 3.77 15.42 25.96
N GLU A 597 2.48 15.59 25.75
CA GLU A 597 1.83 16.91 25.79
C GLU A 597 1.51 17.32 27.24
N LEU A 598 1.62 16.39 28.20
CA LEU A 598 1.48 16.64 29.63
C LEU A 598 2.80 17.14 30.26
N GLU A 599 3.94 16.90 29.62
CA GLU A 599 5.26 17.24 30.17
C GLU A 599 5.79 18.62 29.71
N GLY A 600 5.05 19.37 28.87
CA GLY A 600 5.30 20.78 28.50
C GLY A 600 6.48 20.98 27.53
#